data_000a9b21682dce285a43bf304f60c4c2
#
_entry.id   000a9b21682dce285a43bf304f60c4c2
#
_cell.length_a   1.000
_cell.length_b   1.000
_cell.length_c   1.000
_cell.angle_alpha   90.00
_cell.angle_beta   90.00
_cell.angle_gamma   90.00
#
_symmetry.space_group_name_H-M   'P 1'
#
loop_
_entity.id
_entity.type
_entity.pdbx_description
1 polymer ?
#
loop_
_entity_poly.entity_id
_entity_poly.type
_entity_poly.pdbx_seq_one_letter_code
_entity_poly.pdbx_strand_id
1 'polypeptide(L)'
;MVMYANTYQYARQVESGREFLSDPTNMYLPIHFTAKDSTTTHATAHQLIQANPLASLISVDGDGLPFVTPLPLHLLVETGGTLLLGHCAKLNPHWRYLAARPTAVVTFMGPHAYMTPRVYPDLARVPTWNYLMVNCTVEARIIETFDDKDRLLKHLIADHDPAYAEQWRGLGEDYQHKMMGGIVAFELRVLCMQCKVKLNQHRPEARAAMHAQYSQGNDNERALADWMDKLDENLPKTVEG
;
A
#
# COMPACT_ATOMS: atom_id res chain seq x y z
N MET A 1 9.98 17.97 29.02
CA MET A 1 8.78 17.15 28.83
C MET A 1 7.63 18.08 28.49
N VAL A 2 7.43 18.38 27.21
CA VAL A 2 6.38 19.28 26.72
C VAL A 2 5.32 18.41 26.07
N MET A 3 4.16 18.31 26.73
CA MET A 3 2.96 17.67 26.22
C MET A 3 2.42 18.48 25.05
N TYR A 4 2.37 17.89 23.86
CA TYR A 4 1.51 18.39 22.77
C TYR A 4 0.11 17.82 22.99
N ALA A 5 -0.74 18.60 23.66
CA ALA A 5 -2.18 18.36 23.64
C ALA A 5 -2.71 18.87 22.29
N ASN A 6 -2.98 17.96 21.38
CA ASN A 6 -3.72 18.29 20.17
C ASN A 6 -5.16 17.82 20.34
N THR A 7 -6.03 18.77 20.64
CA THR A 7 -7.46 18.57 20.84
C THR A 7 -8.09 18.35 19.46
N TYR A 8 -8.42 17.10 19.12
CA TYR A 8 -9.25 16.80 17.95
C TYR A 8 -10.71 17.11 18.31
N GLN A 9 -11.25 18.21 17.80
CA GLN A 9 -12.68 18.42 17.73
C GLN A 9 -13.27 17.53 16.64
N TYR A 10 -13.92 16.44 17.04
CA TYR A 10 -14.83 15.68 16.18
C TYR A 10 -16.14 16.45 16.09
N ALA A 11 -16.36 17.15 14.97
CA ALA A 11 -17.69 17.66 14.62
C ALA A 11 -18.54 16.48 14.15
N ARG A 12 -19.49 16.02 14.99
CA ARG A 12 -20.60 15.17 14.55
C ARG A 12 -21.61 16.06 13.82
N GLN A 13 -21.76 15.87 12.52
CA GLN A 13 -22.99 16.26 11.83
C GLN A 13 -23.88 15.04 11.70
N VAL A 14 -24.97 15.05 12.45
CA VAL A 14 -26.06 14.09 12.33
C VAL A 14 -27.10 14.72 11.41
N GLU A 15 -27.19 14.27 10.17
CA GLU A 15 -28.37 14.49 9.34
C GLU A 15 -28.78 13.16 8.68
N SER A 16 -30.03 12.80 8.96
CA SER A 16 -30.87 11.77 8.31
C SER A 16 -30.30 10.33 8.27
N GLY A 17 -30.34 9.61 9.39
CA GLY A 17 -30.63 8.15 9.41
C GLY A 17 -29.64 7.18 8.75
N ARG A 18 -28.50 7.65 8.24
CA ARG A 18 -27.31 6.86 7.91
C ARG A 18 -26.12 7.58 8.51
N GLU A 19 -25.53 7.03 9.56
CA GLU A 19 -24.17 7.38 9.94
C GLU A 19 -23.27 7.02 8.75
N PHE A 20 -22.95 8.00 7.91
CA PHE A 20 -21.74 7.95 7.11
C PHE A 20 -20.60 8.00 8.14
N LEU A 21 -19.98 6.87 8.40
CA LEU A 21 -18.66 6.85 9.03
C LEU A 21 -17.82 7.83 8.19
N SER A 22 -17.39 8.92 8.82
CA SER A 22 -16.39 9.83 8.25
C SER A 22 -15.31 8.97 7.63
N ASP A 23 -14.95 9.28 6.39
CA ASP A 23 -13.92 8.65 5.55
C ASP A 23 -13.04 7.69 6.36
N PRO A 24 -13.10 6.35 6.16
CA PRO A 24 -12.49 5.39 7.08
C PRO A 24 -10.97 5.49 6.98
N THR A 25 -10.44 6.56 7.60
CA THR A 25 -8.99 6.74 7.70
C THR A 25 -8.47 5.74 8.72
N ASN A 26 -7.79 4.71 8.25
CA ASN A 26 -7.16 3.68 9.07
C ASN A 26 -5.65 3.92 9.27
N MET A 27 -5.16 5.10 8.85
CA MET A 27 -3.78 5.54 9.05
C MET A 27 -3.72 7.00 9.50
N TYR A 28 -2.91 7.29 10.52
CA TYR A 28 -2.58 8.68 10.87
C TYR A 28 -1.73 9.32 9.77
N LEU A 29 -2.31 10.28 9.05
CA LEU A 29 -1.70 10.92 7.89
C LEU A 29 -1.68 12.45 8.05
N PRO A 30 -0.58 13.02 8.62
CA PRO A 30 -0.40 14.47 8.67
C PRO A 30 -0.38 15.10 7.28
N ILE A 31 -0.94 16.30 7.15
CA ILE A 31 -1.09 17.00 5.86
C ILE A 31 0.23 17.18 5.11
N HIS A 32 1.34 17.38 5.81
CA HIS A 32 2.66 17.53 5.19
C HIS A 32 3.30 16.23 4.70
N PHE A 33 2.66 15.07 4.95
CA PHE A 33 3.06 13.75 4.44
C PHE A 33 2.09 13.20 3.40
N THR A 34 1.12 13.99 2.95
CA THR A 34 0.27 13.70 1.80
C THR A 34 0.82 14.36 0.54
N ALA A 35 0.54 13.78 -0.63
CA ALA A 35 0.76 14.49 -1.89
C ALA A 35 -0.20 15.70 -2.00
N LYS A 36 0.18 16.70 -2.79
CA LYS A 36 -0.52 18.00 -2.86
C LYS A 36 -1.95 17.94 -3.41
N ASP A 37 -2.23 16.92 -4.21
CA ASP A 37 -3.56 16.70 -4.81
C ASP A 37 -3.89 15.21 -4.91
N SER A 38 -5.18 14.89 -5.11
CA SER A 38 -5.65 13.51 -5.14
C SER A 38 -5.09 12.71 -6.32
N THR A 39 -4.91 13.32 -7.48
CA THR A 39 -4.41 12.66 -8.69
C THR A 39 -2.96 12.23 -8.51
N THR A 40 -2.10 13.12 -8.03
CA THR A 40 -0.70 12.82 -7.70
C THR A 40 -0.61 11.77 -6.60
N THR A 41 -1.49 11.85 -5.58
CA THR A 41 -1.56 10.85 -4.50
C THR A 41 -1.85 9.46 -5.03
N HIS A 42 -2.85 9.31 -5.93
CA HIS A 42 -3.21 8.02 -6.50
C HIS A 42 -2.11 7.48 -7.43
N ALA A 43 -1.52 8.33 -8.28
CA ALA A 43 -0.42 7.92 -9.15
C ALA A 43 0.79 7.41 -8.34
N THR A 44 1.19 8.15 -7.29
CA THR A 44 2.26 7.74 -6.37
C THR A 44 1.93 6.43 -5.65
N ALA A 45 0.68 6.28 -5.17
CA ALA A 45 0.22 5.06 -4.51
C ALA A 45 0.28 3.85 -5.45
N HIS A 46 -0.20 3.99 -6.70
CA HIS A 46 -0.16 2.91 -7.69
C HIS A 46 1.27 2.49 -8.02
N GLN A 47 2.18 3.45 -8.24
CA GLN A 47 3.60 3.17 -8.46
C GLN A 47 4.23 2.45 -7.28
N LEU A 48 3.89 2.86 -6.05
CA LEU A 48 4.42 2.24 -4.83
C LEU A 48 3.93 0.80 -4.68
N ILE A 49 2.65 0.54 -4.92
CA ILE A 49 2.06 -0.80 -4.90
C ILE A 49 2.73 -1.71 -5.94
N GLN A 50 2.89 -1.24 -7.18
CA GLN A 50 3.53 -2.01 -8.25
C GLN A 50 5.00 -2.32 -7.96
N ALA A 51 5.73 -1.38 -7.35
CA ALA A 51 7.12 -1.58 -6.97
C ALA A 51 7.29 -2.47 -5.72
N ASN A 52 6.26 -2.60 -4.88
CA ASN A 52 6.29 -3.34 -3.62
C ASN A 52 5.03 -4.20 -3.46
N PRO A 53 4.83 -5.21 -4.32
CA PRO A 53 3.57 -5.97 -4.36
C PRO A 53 3.33 -6.88 -3.16
N LEU A 54 4.36 -7.23 -2.37
CA LEU A 54 4.22 -8.04 -1.16
C LEU A 54 3.58 -7.21 -0.05
N ALA A 55 2.26 -7.38 0.11
CA ALA A 55 1.45 -6.64 1.08
C ALA A 55 1.19 -7.45 2.35
N SER A 56 0.76 -6.76 3.40
CA SER A 56 0.12 -7.36 4.56
C SER A 56 -1.40 -7.19 4.44
N LEU A 57 -2.12 -8.29 4.25
CA LEU A 57 -3.56 -8.35 4.35
C LEU A 57 -3.95 -8.54 5.81
N ILE A 58 -4.81 -7.69 6.32
CA ILE A 58 -5.21 -7.62 7.74
C ILE A 58 -6.72 -7.67 7.82
N SER A 59 -7.27 -8.67 8.47
CA SER A 59 -8.69 -8.80 8.79
C SER A 59 -8.88 -9.14 10.27
N VAL A 60 -10.11 -9.45 10.67
CA VAL A 60 -10.44 -9.82 12.05
C VAL A 60 -10.88 -11.29 12.04
N ASP A 61 -10.27 -12.10 12.89
CA ASP A 61 -10.61 -13.50 13.06
C ASP A 61 -11.94 -13.73 13.79
N GLY A 62 -12.25 -15.01 14.11
CA GLY A 62 -13.47 -15.38 14.80
C GLY A 62 -13.60 -14.80 16.21
N ASP A 63 -12.48 -14.58 16.89
CA ASP A 63 -12.39 -14.07 18.26
C ASP A 63 -12.28 -12.55 18.33
N GLY A 64 -12.25 -11.87 17.19
CA GLY A 64 -12.14 -10.41 17.11
C GLY A 64 -10.70 -9.90 17.12
N LEU A 65 -9.71 -10.77 16.97
CA LEU A 65 -8.30 -10.40 16.92
C LEU A 65 -7.85 -10.12 15.48
N PRO A 66 -6.93 -9.17 15.27
CA PRO A 66 -6.31 -8.96 13.96
C PRO A 66 -5.59 -10.22 13.48
N PHE A 67 -5.91 -10.66 12.27
CA PHE A 67 -5.24 -11.76 11.59
C PHE A 67 -4.50 -11.21 10.37
N VAL A 68 -3.20 -11.50 10.26
CA VAL A 68 -2.32 -10.94 9.24
C VAL A 68 -1.75 -12.03 8.34
N THR A 69 -1.86 -11.83 7.03
CA THR A 69 -1.21 -12.69 6.03
C THR A 69 -0.38 -11.82 5.09
N PRO A 70 0.95 -11.95 5.05
CA PRO A 70 1.75 -11.39 3.97
C PRO A 70 1.51 -12.19 2.68
N LEU A 71 1.20 -11.48 1.59
CA LEU A 71 0.98 -12.09 0.27
C LEU A 71 1.15 -11.04 -0.84
N PRO A 72 1.59 -11.45 -2.05
CA PRO A 72 1.64 -10.55 -3.19
C PRO A 72 0.23 -10.24 -3.68
N LEU A 73 0.00 -8.97 -4.03
CA LEU A 73 -1.25 -8.50 -4.61
C LEU A 73 -0.98 -7.80 -5.95
N HIS A 74 -1.75 -8.17 -6.97
CA HIS A 74 -1.75 -7.49 -8.26
C HIS A 74 -2.69 -6.29 -8.24
N LEU A 75 -2.20 -5.13 -8.69
CA LEU A 75 -2.99 -3.91 -8.82
C LEU A 75 -3.66 -3.86 -10.19
N LEU A 76 -4.98 -3.80 -10.22
CA LEU A 76 -5.78 -3.60 -11.42
C LEU A 76 -6.56 -2.29 -11.30
N VAL A 77 -6.37 -1.39 -12.27
CA VAL A 77 -7.08 -0.11 -12.33
C VAL A 77 -8.08 -0.17 -13.48
N GLU A 78 -9.34 -0.06 -13.17
CA GLU A 78 -10.45 -0.13 -14.12
C GLU A 78 -11.30 1.15 -14.07
N THR A 79 -12.20 1.29 -15.05
CA THR A 79 -13.18 2.42 -15.08
C THR A 79 -14.09 2.45 -13.85
N GLY A 80 -14.28 1.29 -13.20
CA GLY A 80 -15.12 1.12 -11.98
C GLY A 80 -14.37 1.30 -10.67
N GLY A 81 -13.06 1.57 -10.70
CA GLY A 81 -12.23 1.73 -9.50
C GLY A 81 -10.97 0.87 -9.48
N THR A 82 -10.38 0.75 -8.32
CA THR A 82 -9.15 -0.01 -8.10
C THR A 82 -9.46 -1.34 -7.43
N LEU A 83 -8.88 -2.41 -7.98
CA LEU A 83 -8.93 -3.76 -7.42
C LEU A 83 -7.51 -4.23 -7.06
N LEU A 84 -7.41 -5.02 -6.00
CA LEU A 84 -6.22 -5.79 -5.66
C LEU A 84 -6.57 -7.26 -5.79
N LEU A 85 -5.84 -7.99 -6.62
CA LEU A 85 -6.07 -9.41 -6.88
C LEU A 85 -5.04 -10.25 -6.14
N GLY A 86 -5.49 -11.31 -5.49
CA GLY A 86 -4.58 -12.19 -4.76
C GLY A 86 -5.18 -13.56 -4.44
N HIS A 87 -4.35 -14.40 -3.87
CA HIS A 87 -4.77 -15.71 -3.38
C HIS A 87 -3.98 -16.10 -2.13
N CYS A 88 -4.54 -17.01 -1.35
CA CYS A 88 -3.83 -17.68 -0.27
C CYS A 88 -3.97 -19.21 -0.38
N ALA A 89 -3.11 -19.94 0.32
CA ALA A 89 -3.27 -21.37 0.44
C ALA A 89 -4.64 -21.71 1.07
N LYS A 90 -5.31 -22.73 0.59
CA LYS A 90 -6.63 -23.15 1.09
C LYS A 90 -6.61 -23.49 2.59
N LEU A 91 -5.47 -23.92 3.12
CA LEU A 91 -5.26 -24.19 4.55
C LEU A 91 -5.11 -22.91 5.39
N ASN A 92 -4.78 -21.76 4.79
CA ASN A 92 -4.75 -20.48 5.50
C ASN A 92 -6.19 -20.06 5.78
N PRO A 93 -6.62 -19.90 7.04
CA PRO A 93 -8.01 -19.58 7.37
C PRO A 93 -8.44 -18.17 6.97
N HIS A 94 -7.53 -17.29 6.56
CA HIS A 94 -7.81 -15.86 6.28
C HIS A 94 -8.99 -15.67 5.30
N TRP A 95 -9.08 -16.52 4.27
CA TRP A 95 -10.20 -16.44 3.32
C TRP A 95 -11.58 -16.65 3.98
N ARG A 96 -11.66 -17.43 5.07
CA ARG A 96 -12.91 -17.64 5.81
C ARG A 96 -13.28 -16.38 6.59
N TYR A 97 -12.29 -15.67 7.14
CA TYR A 97 -12.50 -14.41 7.82
C TYR A 97 -12.99 -13.32 6.85
N LEU A 98 -12.38 -13.27 5.65
CA LEU A 98 -12.84 -12.38 4.57
C LEU A 98 -14.25 -12.72 4.09
N ALA A 99 -14.60 -14.01 3.96
CA ALA A 99 -15.94 -14.42 3.57
C ALA A 99 -17.01 -14.05 4.63
N ALA A 100 -16.65 -14.15 5.92
CA ALA A 100 -17.53 -13.81 7.02
C ALA A 100 -17.66 -12.29 7.26
N ARG A 101 -16.55 -11.55 7.05
CA ARG A 101 -16.45 -10.09 7.23
C ARG A 101 -15.61 -9.53 6.10
N PRO A 102 -16.22 -9.06 5.00
CA PRO A 102 -15.50 -8.71 3.78
C PRO A 102 -14.63 -7.45 3.91
N THR A 103 -14.84 -6.62 4.92
CA THR A 103 -14.01 -5.42 5.13
C THR A 103 -12.67 -5.81 5.76
N ALA A 104 -11.58 -5.38 5.11
CA ALA A 104 -10.21 -5.63 5.53
C ALA A 104 -9.33 -4.42 5.25
N VAL A 105 -8.10 -4.47 5.76
CA VAL A 105 -7.05 -3.49 5.48
C VAL A 105 -5.90 -4.18 4.75
N VAL A 106 -5.36 -3.51 3.75
CA VAL A 106 -4.15 -3.92 3.05
C VAL A 106 -3.09 -2.84 3.22
N THR A 107 -1.90 -3.25 3.64
CA THR A 107 -0.76 -2.34 3.81
C THR A 107 0.39 -2.75 2.90
N PHE A 108 0.85 -1.83 2.08
CA PHE A 108 2.07 -1.94 1.29
C PHE A 108 3.15 -1.08 1.92
N MET A 109 4.26 -1.71 2.33
CA MET A 109 5.42 -0.98 2.83
C MET A 109 6.43 -0.82 1.70
N GLY A 110 6.72 0.43 1.37
CA GLY A 110 7.76 0.80 0.43
C GLY A 110 9.13 0.92 1.11
N PRO A 111 10.11 1.56 0.44
CA PRO A 111 11.42 1.78 1.01
C PRO A 111 11.35 2.61 2.29
N HIS A 112 12.24 2.31 3.21
CA HIS A 112 12.28 2.95 4.53
C HIS A 112 13.71 2.96 5.06
N ALA A 113 14.08 4.04 5.76
CA ALA A 113 15.39 4.16 6.38
C ALA A 113 15.37 5.07 7.61
N TYR A 114 16.35 4.85 8.48
CA TYR A 114 16.65 5.74 9.58
C TYR A 114 17.22 7.06 9.05
N MET A 115 16.74 8.18 9.59
CA MET A 115 17.26 9.50 9.30
C MET A 115 18.00 10.05 10.53
N THR A 116 19.32 10.22 10.38
CA THR A 116 20.15 10.82 11.42
C THR A 116 19.93 12.33 11.52
N PRO A 117 19.98 12.90 12.74
CA PRO A 117 19.96 14.36 12.91
C PRO A 117 21.14 15.09 12.25
N ARG A 118 22.22 14.38 11.89
CA ARG A 118 23.44 14.97 11.27
C ARG A 118 23.19 15.58 9.89
N VAL A 119 22.06 15.27 9.25
CA VAL A 119 21.67 15.90 7.96
C VAL A 119 21.22 17.35 8.11
N TYR A 120 20.97 17.80 9.34
CA TYR A 120 20.60 19.18 9.61
C TYR A 120 21.81 20.08 9.86
N PRO A 121 21.73 21.36 9.53
CA PRO A 121 22.79 22.33 9.82
C PRO A 121 22.90 22.67 11.31
N ASP A 122 21.86 22.38 12.12
CA ASP A 122 21.84 22.64 13.55
C ASP A 122 21.68 21.32 14.36
N LEU A 123 22.12 21.35 15.63
CA LEU A 123 22.13 20.17 16.50
C LEU A 123 20.84 19.96 17.30
N ALA A 124 19.89 20.91 17.27
CA ALA A 124 18.66 20.83 18.04
C ALA A 124 17.59 20.00 17.30
N ARG A 125 17.95 18.80 16.89
CA ARG A 125 17.12 17.89 16.08
C ARG A 125 17.11 16.48 16.68
N VAL A 126 16.04 15.76 16.34
CA VAL A 126 15.86 14.37 16.77
C VAL A 126 15.90 13.44 15.56
N PRO A 127 16.35 12.19 15.76
CA PRO A 127 16.29 11.18 14.69
C PRO A 127 14.84 10.80 14.38
N THR A 128 14.64 10.28 13.17
CA THR A 128 13.35 9.72 12.74
C THR A 128 13.56 8.61 11.73
N TRP A 129 12.44 8.00 11.27
CA TRP A 129 12.40 7.14 10.10
C TRP A 129 11.69 7.85 8.97
N ASN A 130 12.29 7.75 7.77
CA ASN A 130 11.64 8.08 6.51
C ASN A 130 11.11 6.81 5.88
N TYR A 131 9.94 6.88 5.26
CA TYR A 131 9.31 5.74 4.62
C TYR A 131 8.18 6.20 3.69
N LEU A 132 7.87 5.33 2.73
CA LEU A 132 6.66 5.41 1.93
C LEU A 132 5.78 4.21 2.24
N MET A 133 4.48 4.41 2.33
CA MET A 133 3.53 3.31 2.51
C MET A 133 2.16 3.65 1.92
N VAL A 134 1.44 2.62 1.51
CA VAL A 134 0.04 2.71 1.11
C VAL A 134 -0.81 1.85 2.02
N ASN A 135 -1.89 2.42 2.53
CA ASN A 135 -2.97 1.70 3.21
C ASN A 135 -4.22 1.75 2.37
N CYS A 136 -4.85 0.60 2.17
CA CYS A 136 -6.14 0.47 1.51
C CYS A 136 -7.15 -0.14 2.48
N THR A 137 -8.30 0.51 2.65
CA THR A 137 -9.50 -0.17 3.14
C THR A 137 -10.14 -0.85 1.96
N VAL A 138 -10.44 -2.13 2.08
CA VAL A 138 -10.94 -2.95 0.98
C VAL A 138 -12.17 -3.74 1.37
N GLU A 139 -12.96 -4.12 0.35
CA GLU A 139 -14.02 -5.09 0.46
C GLU A 139 -13.67 -6.33 -0.35
N ALA A 140 -13.61 -7.48 0.31
CA ALA A 140 -13.19 -8.75 -0.28
C ALA A 140 -14.35 -9.48 -0.96
N ARG A 141 -14.08 -10.09 -2.12
CA ARG A 141 -14.95 -11.05 -2.80
C ARG A 141 -14.14 -12.32 -3.08
N ILE A 142 -14.60 -13.45 -2.58
CA ILE A 142 -13.98 -14.75 -2.84
C ILE A 142 -14.29 -15.17 -4.28
N ILE A 143 -13.28 -15.70 -4.98
CA ILE A 143 -13.39 -16.22 -6.34
C ILE A 143 -13.52 -17.73 -6.25
N GLU A 144 -14.64 -18.26 -6.75
CA GLU A 144 -14.98 -19.68 -6.62
C GLU A 144 -14.67 -20.48 -7.88
N THR A 145 -14.96 -19.92 -9.08
CA THR A 145 -14.83 -20.64 -10.33
C THR A 145 -13.39 -20.90 -10.74
N PHE A 146 -13.15 -21.99 -11.45
CA PHE A 146 -11.84 -22.33 -11.98
C PHE A 146 -11.35 -21.24 -12.97
N ASP A 147 -12.21 -20.83 -13.91
CA ASP A 147 -11.86 -19.88 -14.95
C ASP A 147 -11.47 -18.51 -14.41
N ASP A 148 -12.18 -18.05 -13.36
CA ASP A 148 -11.85 -16.77 -12.73
C ASP A 148 -10.52 -16.86 -11.93
N LYS A 149 -10.26 -17.98 -11.27
CA LYS A 149 -8.97 -18.25 -10.62
C LYS A 149 -7.83 -18.28 -11.63
N ASP A 150 -8.01 -18.98 -12.75
CA ASP A 150 -7.01 -19.05 -13.83
C ASP A 150 -6.72 -17.66 -14.39
N ARG A 151 -7.77 -16.86 -14.61
CA ARG A 151 -7.62 -15.47 -15.07
C ARG A 151 -6.81 -14.62 -14.08
N LEU A 152 -7.12 -14.72 -12.79
CA LEU A 152 -6.40 -14.01 -11.73
C LEU A 152 -4.92 -14.43 -11.69
N LEU A 153 -4.64 -15.74 -11.74
CA LEU A 153 -3.27 -16.24 -11.72
C LEU A 153 -2.47 -15.79 -12.94
N LYS A 154 -3.11 -15.65 -14.10
CA LYS A 154 -2.47 -15.13 -15.32
C LYS A 154 -2.04 -13.67 -15.15
N HIS A 155 -2.79 -12.83 -14.44
CA HIS A 155 -2.35 -11.48 -14.09
C HIS A 155 -1.12 -11.51 -13.19
N LEU A 156 -1.13 -12.31 -12.12
CA LEU A 156 0.02 -12.47 -11.22
C LEU A 156 1.28 -12.98 -11.93
N ILE A 157 1.12 -13.94 -12.85
CA ILE A 157 2.23 -14.47 -13.65
C ILE A 157 2.78 -13.37 -14.58
N ALA A 158 1.90 -12.60 -15.24
CA ALA A 158 2.33 -11.55 -16.13
C ALA A 158 3.15 -10.45 -15.45
N ASP A 159 2.87 -10.18 -14.16
CA ASP A 159 3.61 -9.17 -13.40
C ASP A 159 5.01 -9.65 -12.98
N HIS A 160 5.15 -10.94 -12.65
CA HIS A 160 6.35 -11.42 -11.97
C HIS A 160 7.23 -12.30 -12.87
N ASP A 161 6.62 -13.11 -13.72
CA ASP A 161 7.33 -14.03 -14.61
C ASP A 161 6.52 -14.28 -15.88
N PRO A 162 6.52 -13.34 -16.84
CA PRO A 162 5.78 -13.50 -18.10
C PRO A 162 6.18 -14.76 -18.89
N ALA A 163 7.43 -15.21 -18.76
CA ALA A 163 7.93 -16.41 -19.46
C ALA A 163 7.26 -17.69 -18.92
N TYR A 164 6.86 -17.72 -17.66
CA TYR A 164 6.15 -18.85 -17.04
C TYR A 164 4.76 -19.08 -17.65
N ALA A 165 4.15 -18.08 -18.27
CA ALA A 165 2.82 -18.20 -18.88
C ALA A 165 2.76 -19.30 -19.97
N GLU A 166 3.84 -19.52 -20.73
CA GLU A 166 3.93 -20.59 -21.72
C GLU A 166 4.07 -21.95 -21.05
N GLN A 167 4.92 -22.05 -20.04
CA GLN A 167 5.07 -23.27 -19.26
C GLN A 167 3.75 -23.66 -18.58
N TRP A 168 3.03 -22.71 -17.97
CA TRP A 168 1.72 -22.96 -17.36
C TRP A 168 0.70 -23.56 -18.35
N ARG A 169 0.64 -23.01 -19.57
CA ARG A 169 -0.25 -23.52 -20.64
C ARG A 169 0.12 -24.94 -21.10
N GLY A 170 1.39 -25.30 -21.03
CA GLY A 170 1.88 -26.65 -21.36
C GLY A 170 1.67 -27.71 -20.29
N LEU A 171 1.28 -27.31 -19.05
CA LEU A 171 0.97 -28.26 -17.99
C LEU A 171 -0.39 -28.93 -18.25
N GLY A 172 -0.48 -30.23 -17.98
CA GLY A 172 -1.74 -30.99 -18.15
C GLY A 172 -2.86 -30.44 -17.25
N GLU A 173 -4.10 -30.54 -17.75
CA GLU A 173 -5.31 -30.02 -17.05
C GLU A 173 -5.46 -30.55 -15.65
N ASP A 174 -5.21 -31.85 -15.40
CA ASP A 174 -5.27 -32.46 -14.08
C ASP A 174 -4.31 -31.81 -13.09
N TYR A 175 -3.12 -31.45 -13.54
CA TYR A 175 -2.14 -30.74 -12.71
C TYR A 175 -2.61 -29.32 -12.39
N GLN A 176 -3.10 -28.58 -13.38
CA GLN A 176 -3.63 -27.24 -13.19
C GLN A 176 -4.80 -27.25 -12.22
N HIS A 177 -5.76 -28.17 -12.37
CA HIS A 177 -6.91 -28.33 -11.45
C HIS A 177 -6.45 -28.65 -10.02
N LYS A 178 -5.47 -29.55 -9.85
CA LYS A 178 -4.90 -29.87 -8.55
C LYS A 178 -4.26 -28.65 -7.88
N MET A 179 -3.47 -27.88 -8.61
CA MET A 179 -2.82 -26.67 -8.08
C MET A 179 -3.84 -25.62 -7.69
N MET A 180 -4.83 -25.36 -8.55
CA MET A 180 -5.91 -24.40 -8.27
C MET A 180 -6.83 -24.84 -7.12
N GLY A 181 -6.98 -26.16 -6.91
CA GLY A 181 -7.71 -26.71 -5.76
C GLY A 181 -7.02 -26.46 -4.42
N GLY A 182 -5.71 -26.18 -4.43
CA GLY A 182 -4.90 -25.88 -3.25
C GLY A 182 -4.94 -24.43 -2.78
N ILE A 183 -5.57 -23.53 -3.56
CA ILE A 183 -5.65 -22.10 -3.26
C ILE A 183 -7.08 -21.60 -3.18
N VAL A 184 -7.26 -20.45 -2.50
CA VAL A 184 -8.46 -19.62 -2.54
C VAL A 184 -8.05 -18.26 -3.07
N ALA A 185 -8.63 -17.88 -4.19
CA ALA A 185 -8.42 -16.57 -4.82
C ALA A 185 -9.50 -15.58 -4.38
N PHE A 186 -9.15 -14.31 -4.39
CA PHE A 186 -10.06 -13.22 -4.00
C PHE A 186 -9.70 -11.93 -4.72
N GLU A 187 -10.72 -11.12 -4.91
CA GLU A 187 -10.61 -9.71 -5.30
C GLU A 187 -10.87 -8.84 -4.09
N LEU A 188 -10.10 -7.79 -3.96
CA LEU A 188 -10.22 -6.79 -2.91
C LEU A 188 -10.53 -5.45 -3.59
N ARG A 189 -11.80 -5.03 -3.56
CA ARG A 189 -12.21 -3.73 -4.09
C ARG A 189 -11.74 -2.64 -3.13
N VAL A 190 -10.94 -1.71 -3.62
CA VAL A 190 -10.43 -0.60 -2.81
C VAL A 190 -11.56 0.40 -2.56
N LEU A 191 -11.89 0.62 -1.30
CA LEU A 191 -12.90 1.58 -0.83
C LEU A 191 -12.25 2.93 -0.50
N CYS A 192 -11.06 2.89 0.09
CA CYS A 192 -10.26 4.06 0.43
C CYS A 192 -8.78 3.72 0.27
N MET A 193 -8.01 4.64 -0.29
CA MET A 193 -6.56 4.51 -0.46
C MET A 193 -5.87 5.72 0.15
N GLN A 194 -4.93 5.48 1.04
CA GLN A 194 -4.10 6.50 1.68
C GLN A 194 -2.63 6.24 1.36
N CYS A 195 -1.95 7.23 0.80
CA CYS A 195 -0.52 7.17 0.51
C CYS A 195 0.23 8.12 1.46
N LYS A 196 1.12 7.56 2.27
CA LYS A 196 1.98 8.34 3.17
C LYS A 196 3.39 8.40 2.63
N VAL A 197 3.82 9.62 2.35
CA VAL A 197 5.18 9.94 1.91
C VAL A 197 5.86 10.71 3.02
N LYS A 198 6.59 10.01 3.88
CA LYS A 198 7.33 10.64 4.98
C LYS A 198 8.81 10.72 4.60
N LEU A 199 9.19 11.82 3.98
CA LEU A 199 10.56 12.12 3.51
C LEU A 199 11.08 13.43 4.09
N ASN A 200 10.58 13.86 5.23
CA ASN A 200 11.00 15.09 5.91
C ASN A 200 10.82 16.36 5.06
N GLN A 201 9.85 16.36 4.13
CA GLN A 201 9.64 17.40 3.11
C GLN A 201 9.28 18.78 3.70
N HIS A 202 8.89 18.85 4.95
CA HIS A 202 8.66 20.10 5.69
C HIS A 202 9.98 20.74 6.21
N ARG A 203 11.12 20.14 5.88
CA ARG A 203 12.47 20.58 6.29
C ARG A 203 13.41 20.62 5.08
N PRO A 204 13.22 21.60 4.20
CA PRO A 204 14.01 21.68 2.95
C PRO A 204 15.51 21.82 3.20
N GLU A 205 15.91 22.41 4.33
CA GLU A 205 17.32 22.60 4.71
C GLU A 205 18.09 21.27 4.88
N ALA A 206 17.40 20.18 5.18
CA ALA A 206 18.02 18.86 5.34
C ALA A 206 18.06 18.04 4.03
N ARG A 207 17.33 18.47 2.99
CA ARG A 207 17.04 17.64 1.83
C ARG A 207 18.30 17.19 1.09
N ALA A 208 19.21 18.10 0.76
CA ALA A 208 20.43 17.79 -0.01
C ALA A 208 21.35 16.81 0.75
N ALA A 209 21.56 17.05 2.05
CA ALA A 209 22.39 16.18 2.88
C ALA A 209 21.75 14.79 3.08
N MET A 210 20.43 14.74 3.25
CA MET A 210 19.68 13.48 3.37
C MET A 210 19.74 12.67 2.07
N HIS A 211 19.51 13.30 0.92
CA HIS A 211 19.62 12.66 -0.39
C HIS A 211 21.04 12.10 -0.63
N ALA A 212 22.08 12.90 -0.38
CA ALA A 212 23.48 12.47 -0.52
C ALA A 212 23.82 11.27 0.39
N GLN A 213 23.31 11.25 1.62
CA GLN A 213 23.48 10.12 2.53
C GLN A 213 22.78 8.86 1.98
N TYR A 214 21.51 8.98 1.57
CA TYR A 214 20.74 7.84 1.10
C TYR A 214 21.26 7.27 -0.21
N SER A 215 21.72 8.08 -1.14
CA SER A 215 22.30 7.64 -2.42
C SER A 215 23.52 6.74 -2.26
N GLN A 216 24.21 6.81 -1.13
CA GLN A 216 25.39 5.99 -0.82
C GLN A 216 25.12 4.86 0.17
N GLY A 217 23.86 4.71 0.59
CA GLY A 217 23.46 3.77 1.60
C GLY A 217 23.14 2.36 1.08
N ASN A 218 22.36 1.62 1.86
CA ASN A 218 21.84 0.30 1.48
C ASN A 218 20.71 0.43 0.43
N ASP A 219 20.16 -0.71 -0.01
CA ASP A 219 19.12 -0.75 -1.07
C ASP A 219 17.86 0.07 -0.71
N ASN A 220 17.41 0.01 0.53
CA ASN A 220 16.27 0.81 0.98
C ASN A 220 16.57 2.33 0.99
N GLU A 221 17.76 2.70 1.40
CA GLU A 221 18.21 4.10 1.41
C GLU A 221 18.31 4.63 -0.03
N ARG A 222 18.96 3.87 -0.94
CA ARG A 222 19.02 4.24 -2.36
C ARG A 222 17.62 4.37 -3.00
N ALA A 223 16.73 3.43 -2.71
CA ALA A 223 15.36 3.52 -3.19
C ALA A 223 14.61 4.76 -2.65
N LEU A 224 14.91 5.19 -1.40
CA LEU A 224 14.37 6.46 -0.89
C LEU A 224 14.92 7.68 -1.65
N ALA A 225 16.23 7.70 -1.99
CA ALA A 225 16.80 8.76 -2.81
C ALA A 225 16.13 8.85 -4.18
N ASP A 226 15.93 7.71 -4.86
CA ASP A 226 15.22 7.63 -6.14
C ASP A 226 13.77 8.15 -6.03
N TRP A 227 13.08 7.86 -4.93
CA TRP A 227 11.75 8.40 -4.69
C TRP A 227 11.76 9.91 -4.41
N MET A 228 12.79 10.42 -3.75
CA MET A 228 12.96 11.86 -3.56
C MET A 228 13.08 12.58 -4.90
N ASP A 229 13.86 12.02 -5.84
CA ASP A 229 14.04 12.58 -7.19
C ASP A 229 12.74 12.54 -7.99
N LYS A 230 12.05 11.39 -8.04
CA LYS A 230 10.75 11.26 -8.72
C LYS A 230 9.68 12.24 -8.22
N LEU A 231 9.66 12.51 -6.92
CA LEU A 231 8.69 13.44 -6.33
C LEU A 231 9.04 14.90 -6.61
N ASP A 232 10.33 15.23 -6.77
CA ASP A 232 10.76 16.58 -7.16
C ASP A 232 10.48 16.86 -8.63
N GLU A 233 10.66 15.89 -9.52
CA GLU A 233 10.33 16.03 -10.93
C GLU A 233 8.84 16.33 -11.17
N ASN A 234 7.97 15.83 -10.29
CA ASN A 234 6.53 16.07 -10.31
C ASN A 234 6.10 17.40 -9.67
N LEU A 235 7.03 18.19 -9.11
CA LEU A 235 6.74 19.53 -8.64
C LEU A 235 6.72 20.50 -9.83
N PRO A 236 5.73 21.40 -9.93
CA PRO A 236 5.78 22.46 -10.93
C PRO A 236 7.07 23.26 -10.69
N LYS A 237 7.93 23.31 -11.71
CA LYS A 237 9.13 24.17 -11.69
C LYS A 237 8.63 25.59 -11.46
N THR A 238 8.98 26.16 -10.34
CA THR A 238 8.76 27.60 -10.09
C THR A 238 9.44 28.33 -11.24
N VAL A 239 8.63 29.00 -12.09
CA VAL A 239 9.16 29.93 -13.07
C VAL A 239 9.77 31.05 -12.24
N GLU A 240 11.09 31.08 -12.17
CA GLU A 240 11.82 32.24 -11.66
C GLU A 240 11.49 33.39 -12.60
N GLY A 241 10.70 34.34 -12.11
CA GLY A 241 10.38 35.60 -12.75
C GLY A 241 11.30 36.69 -12.25
#